data_93bb13082a8a5941a2e5ee5f46ee5429
#
_entry.id   93bb13082a8a5941a2e5ee5f46ee5429
#
_cell.length_a   1.000
_cell.length_b   1.000
_cell.length_c   1.000
_cell.angle_alpha   90.00
_cell.angle_beta   90.00
_cell.angle_gamma   90.00
#
_symmetry.space_group_name_H-M   'P 1'
#
loop_
_entity.id
_entity.type
_entity.pdbx_description
1 polymer ?
#
loop_
_entity_poly.entity_id
_entity_poly.type
_entity_poly.pdbx_seq_one_letter_code
_entity_poly.pdbx_strand_id
1 'polypeptide(L)'
;LLFWLGRSSNAIGQDIIRNHKSLDLSTKEVFAKLFEVALFCVAFILLLNVMGINLTALAVFGGALGVGLGLGLQSIASNFISGIIILLDRSLTIGDFVELDDGQKGFVREFKMRYTVLETYDGKDILVPNEKFISSLLINWTHKDPKQRYRVDFSVPYSTDVRSMVEYIKAAVGEHPQVINGANVPFEERPDCEIDSFGDSGINMFVEFWMYGVDDGKNRVGGDLMLIILETLRENGIEIPFPQREVKVISETT
;
A
#
# COMPACT_ATOMS: atom_id res chain seq x y z
N LEU A 1 6.17 55.44 -13.74
CA LEU A 1 7.13 54.69 -12.92
C LEU A 1 6.62 53.29 -12.57
N LEU A 2 5.41 53.16 -12.01
CA LEU A 2 4.81 51.86 -11.67
C LEU A 2 4.63 50.94 -12.89
N PHE A 3 4.19 51.50 -14.02
CA PHE A 3 4.03 50.74 -15.26
C PHE A 3 5.36 50.22 -15.83
N TRP A 4 6.41 51.04 -15.73
CA TRP A 4 7.75 50.68 -16.19
C TRP A 4 8.40 49.61 -15.25
N LEU A 5 8.25 49.76 -13.93
CA LEU A 5 8.68 48.79 -12.94
C LEU A 5 7.94 47.42 -13.10
N GLY A 6 6.63 47.46 -13.34
CA GLY A 6 5.85 46.26 -13.62
C GLY A 6 6.29 45.54 -14.88
N ARG A 7 6.60 46.27 -15.95
CA ARG A 7 7.07 45.70 -17.22
C ARG A 7 8.48 45.13 -17.11
N SER A 8 9.39 45.79 -16.39
CA SER A 8 10.76 45.32 -16.17
C SER A 8 10.79 44.11 -15.24
N SER A 9 9.98 44.14 -14.18
CA SER A 9 9.85 43.00 -13.24
C SER A 9 9.23 41.77 -13.92
N ASN A 10 8.24 41.99 -14.80
CA ASN A 10 7.62 40.95 -15.61
C ASN A 10 8.65 40.33 -16.62
N ALA A 11 9.46 41.14 -17.27
CA ALA A 11 10.48 40.66 -18.19
C ALA A 11 11.53 39.80 -17.48
N ILE A 12 12.01 40.23 -16.30
CA ILE A 12 12.99 39.49 -15.50
C ILE A 12 12.40 38.19 -14.97
N GLY A 13 11.15 38.23 -14.46
CA GLY A 13 10.46 37.03 -13.96
C GLY A 13 10.22 35.99 -15.06
N GLN A 14 9.79 36.44 -16.23
CA GLN A 14 9.60 35.57 -17.40
C GLN A 14 10.90 34.97 -17.91
N ASP A 15 12.01 35.72 -17.89
CA ASP A 15 13.32 35.23 -18.29
C ASP A 15 13.84 34.13 -17.35
N ILE A 16 13.68 34.29 -16.05
CA ILE A 16 14.01 33.28 -15.04
C ILE A 16 13.24 31.98 -15.26
N ILE A 17 11.92 32.09 -15.50
CA ILE A 17 11.03 30.94 -15.71
C ILE A 17 11.35 30.24 -17.04
N ARG A 18 11.61 31.00 -18.11
CA ARG A 18 11.93 30.46 -19.46
C ARG A 18 13.30 29.77 -19.53
N ASN A 19 14.27 30.24 -18.76
CA ASN A 19 15.63 29.71 -18.77
C ASN A 19 15.82 28.43 -17.92
N HIS A 20 14.80 28.00 -17.15
CA HIS A 20 14.90 26.77 -16.39
C HIS A 20 14.80 25.55 -17.32
N LYS A 21 15.93 24.86 -17.55
CA LYS A 21 16.06 23.74 -18.50
C LYS A 21 15.25 22.49 -18.18
N SER A 22 14.72 22.38 -16.96
CA SER A 22 14.03 21.16 -16.45
C SER A 22 12.50 21.19 -16.55
N LEU A 23 11.88 22.29 -16.97
CA LEU A 23 10.43 22.43 -17.04
C LEU A 23 9.93 22.33 -18.47
N ASP A 24 8.82 21.63 -18.64
CA ASP A 24 8.09 21.51 -19.90
C ASP A 24 7.55 22.88 -20.37
N LEU A 25 7.46 23.11 -21.69
CA LEU A 25 7.00 24.37 -22.27
C LEU A 25 5.63 24.80 -21.74
N SER A 26 4.69 23.88 -21.63
CA SER A 26 3.35 24.13 -21.10
C SER A 26 3.36 24.56 -19.63
N THR A 27 4.21 23.96 -18.82
CA THR A 27 4.36 24.31 -17.40
C THR A 27 4.95 25.70 -17.23
N LYS A 28 5.94 26.06 -18.05
CA LYS A 28 6.54 27.41 -18.05
C LYS A 28 5.52 28.49 -18.40
N GLU A 29 4.66 28.26 -19.40
CA GLU A 29 3.62 29.21 -19.79
C GLU A 29 2.59 29.44 -18.69
N VAL A 30 2.16 28.37 -17.99
CA VAL A 30 1.23 28.45 -16.86
C VAL A 30 1.82 29.28 -15.72
N PHE A 31 3.07 28.99 -15.31
CA PHE A 31 3.74 29.76 -14.25
C PHE A 31 3.98 31.22 -14.63
N ALA A 32 4.38 31.49 -15.89
CA ALA A 32 4.56 32.85 -16.38
C ALA A 32 3.25 33.63 -16.34
N LYS A 33 2.12 32.99 -16.71
CA LYS A 33 0.80 33.62 -16.70
C LYS A 33 0.29 33.87 -15.29
N LEU A 34 0.47 32.93 -14.37
CA LEU A 34 0.13 33.11 -12.96
C LEU A 34 0.93 34.25 -12.32
N PHE A 35 2.22 34.30 -12.59
CA PHE A 35 3.09 35.39 -12.12
C PHE A 35 2.67 36.75 -12.68
N GLU A 36 2.35 36.83 -13.96
CA GLU A 36 1.85 38.03 -14.61
C GLU A 36 0.55 38.53 -13.93
N VAL A 37 -0.42 37.63 -13.73
CA VAL A 37 -1.70 37.98 -13.06
C VAL A 37 -1.46 38.45 -11.62
N ALA A 38 -0.62 37.76 -10.85
CA ALA A 38 -0.29 38.16 -9.48
C ALA A 38 0.33 39.56 -9.44
N LEU A 39 1.25 39.83 -10.37
CA LEU A 39 1.94 41.11 -10.48
C LEU A 39 0.97 42.25 -10.83
N PHE A 40 0.01 42.01 -11.75
CA PHE A 40 -1.06 42.95 -12.07
C PHE A 40 -1.97 43.21 -10.89
N CYS A 41 -2.36 42.21 -10.11
CA CYS A 41 -3.16 42.36 -8.90
C CYS A 41 -2.43 43.23 -7.86
N VAL A 42 -1.14 42.99 -7.60
CA VAL A 42 -0.34 43.81 -6.68
C VAL A 42 -0.24 45.26 -7.17
N ALA A 43 0.09 45.46 -8.46
CA ALA A 43 0.20 46.79 -9.06
C ALA A 43 -1.14 47.56 -8.98
N PHE A 44 -2.27 46.88 -9.20
CA PHE A 44 -3.61 47.44 -9.09
C PHE A 44 -3.93 47.90 -7.66
N ILE A 45 -3.62 47.05 -6.66
CA ILE A 45 -3.83 47.39 -5.25
C ILE A 45 -2.98 48.59 -4.85
N LEU A 46 -1.72 48.66 -5.29
CA LEU A 46 -0.82 49.78 -5.02
C LEU A 46 -1.34 51.07 -5.68
N LEU A 47 -1.86 50.98 -6.90
CA LEU A 47 -2.46 52.13 -7.60
C LEU A 47 -3.66 52.69 -6.82
N LEU A 48 -4.57 51.82 -6.37
CA LEU A 48 -5.76 52.24 -5.59
C LEU A 48 -5.33 52.90 -4.27
N ASN A 49 -4.29 52.40 -3.60
CA ASN A 49 -3.73 52.96 -2.39
C ASN A 49 -3.19 54.38 -2.61
N VAL A 50 -2.40 54.58 -3.69
CA VAL A 50 -1.84 55.89 -4.04
C VAL A 50 -2.95 56.93 -4.40
N MET A 51 -4.06 56.44 -4.97
CA MET A 51 -5.23 57.29 -5.26
C MET A 51 -6.07 57.66 -4.02
N GLY A 52 -5.68 57.16 -2.82
CA GLY A 52 -6.37 57.41 -1.58
C GLY A 52 -7.71 56.65 -1.43
N ILE A 53 -7.93 55.62 -2.25
CA ILE A 53 -9.14 54.78 -2.18
C ILE A 53 -9.08 53.89 -0.96
N ASN A 54 -10.14 53.84 -0.19
CA ASN A 54 -10.23 52.98 0.99
C ASN A 54 -10.26 51.49 0.58
N LEU A 55 -9.20 50.77 0.89
CA LEU A 55 -9.05 49.36 0.55
C LEU A 55 -9.79 48.38 1.49
N THR A 56 -10.48 48.88 2.52
CA THR A 56 -11.15 48.01 3.51
C THR A 56 -12.17 47.09 2.88
N ALA A 57 -13.04 47.60 1.98
CA ALA A 57 -14.02 46.77 1.30
C ALA A 57 -13.36 45.72 0.38
N LEU A 58 -12.28 46.12 -0.30
CA LEU A 58 -11.50 45.22 -1.15
C LEU A 58 -10.78 44.13 -0.32
N ALA A 59 -10.27 44.49 0.87
CA ALA A 59 -9.65 43.55 1.79
C ALA A 59 -10.64 42.50 2.31
N VAL A 60 -11.86 42.92 2.70
CA VAL A 60 -12.93 42.02 3.13
C VAL A 60 -13.33 41.07 2.01
N PHE A 61 -13.58 41.59 0.82
CA PHE A 61 -13.94 40.79 -0.35
C PHE A 61 -12.79 39.86 -0.78
N GLY A 62 -11.56 40.36 -0.83
CA GLY A 62 -10.36 39.55 -1.14
C GLY A 62 -10.09 38.47 -0.10
N GLY A 63 -10.36 38.76 1.18
CA GLY A 63 -10.31 37.77 2.24
C GLY A 63 -11.29 36.61 2.06
N ALA A 64 -12.54 36.94 1.73
CA ALA A 64 -13.58 35.95 1.44
C ALA A 64 -13.23 35.09 0.21
N LEU A 65 -12.74 35.72 -0.87
CA LEU A 65 -12.25 35.02 -2.06
C LEU A 65 -11.04 34.14 -1.72
N GLY A 66 -10.12 34.65 -0.90
CA GLY A 66 -8.92 33.90 -0.47
C GLY A 66 -9.28 32.63 0.31
N VAL A 67 -10.26 32.72 1.20
CA VAL A 67 -10.79 31.52 1.92
C VAL A 67 -11.40 30.53 0.92
N GLY A 68 -12.25 31.00 0.00
CA GLY A 68 -12.86 30.14 -1.02
C GLY A 68 -11.84 29.44 -1.91
N LEU A 69 -10.82 30.16 -2.39
CA LEU A 69 -9.73 29.60 -3.17
C LEU A 69 -8.87 28.63 -2.34
N GLY A 70 -8.59 28.98 -1.07
CA GLY A 70 -7.84 28.13 -0.15
C GLY A 70 -8.52 26.79 0.08
N LEU A 71 -9.83 26.77 0.30
CA LEU A 71 -10.62 25.54 0.41
C LEU A 71 -10.60 24.74 -0.90
N GLY A 72 -10.69 25.42 -2.06
CA GLY A 72 -10.60 24.76 -3.37
C GLY A 72 -9.23 24.13 -3.67
N LEU A 73 -8.15 24.68 -3.12
CA LEU A 73 -6.77 24.20 -3.30
C LEU A 73 -6.30 23.29 -2.18
N GLN A 74 -7.08 23.09 -1.12
CA GLN A 74 -6.72 22.36 0.08
C GLN A 74 -6.18 20.95 -0.23
N SER A 75 -6.86 20.18 -1.07
CA SER A 75 -6.44 18.81 -1.41
C SER A 75 -5.10 18.78 -2.17
N ILE A 76 -4.86 19.76 -3.03
CA ILE A 76 -3.59 19.84 -3.76
C ILE A 76 -2.45 20.14 -2.79
N ALA A 77 -2.64 21.10 -1.89
CA ALA A 77 -1.66 21.47 -0.87
C ALA A 77 -1.41 20.30 0.11
N SER A 78 -2.47 19.63 0.57
CA SER A 78 -2.38 18.47 1.45
C SER A 78 -1.55 17.35 0.82
N ASN A 79 -1.84 16.97 -0.42
CA ASN A 79 -1.10 15.93 -1.13
C ASN A 79 0.37 16.29 -1.34
N PHE A 80 0.67 17.55 -1.64
CA PHE A 80 2.04 18.02 -1.80
C PHE A 80 2.82 17.96 -0.48
N ILE A 81 2.23 18.47 0.60
CA ILE A 81 2.84 18.46 1.93
C ILE A 81 3.04 17.01 2.42
N SER A 82 2.04 16.15 2.23
CA SER A 82 2.12 14.73 2.56
C SER A 82 3.25 14.03 1.81
N GLY A 83 3.44 14.35 0.52
CA GLY A 83 4.57 13.82 -0.26
C GLY A 83 5.92 14.22 0.33
N ILE A 84 6.08 15.45 0.78
CA ILE A 84 7.30 15.92 1.47
C ILE A 84 7.50 15.17 2.79
N ILE A 85 6.44 15.02 3.60
CA ILE A 85 6.51 14.31 4.89
C ILE A 85 6.95 12.86 4.69
N ILE A 86 6.36 12.12 3.73
CA ILE A 86 6.74 10.73 3.42
C ILE A 86 8.23 10.62 3.12
N LEU A 87 8.76 11.54 2.30
CA LEU A 87 10.17 11.53 1.92
C LEU A 87 11.11 11.89 3.08
N LEU A 88 10.70 12.80 3.98
CA LEU A 88 11.51 13.23 5.12
C LEU A 88 11.53 12.18 6.23
N ASP A 89 10.37 11.62 6.58
CA ASP A 89 10.23 10.64 7.65
C ASP A 89 10.73 9.25 7.25
N ARG A 90 10.84 9.00 5.95
CA ARG A 90 11.18 7.68 5.39
C ARG A 90 10.29 6.57 5.95
N SER A 91 9.04 6.91 6.24
CA SER A 91 8.03 5.96 6.70
C SER A 91 7.66 4.93 5.63
N LEU A 92 7.93 5.27 4.36
CA LEU A 92 7.80 4.43 3.19
C LEU A 92 9.06 4.54 2.35
N THR A 93 9.49 3.41 1.77
CA THR A 93 10.62 3.35 0.85
C THR A 93 10.23 2.69 -0.46
N ILE A 94 10.96 3.02 -1.54
CA ILE A 94 10.75 2.34 -2.83
C ILE A 94 11.12 0.87 -2.65
N GLY A 95 10.21 -0.01 -3.05
CA GLY A 95 10.32 -1.46 -2.88
C GLY A 95 9.53 -2.02 -1.70
N ASP A 96 9.01 -1.18 -0.80
CA ASP A 96 8.12 -1.65 0.27
C ASP A 96 6.82 -2.22 -0.32
N PHE A 97 6.36 -3.33 0.24
CA PHE A 97 5.03 -3.87 -0.04
C PHE A 97 4.06 -3.36 1.01
N VAL A 98 3.04 -2.67 0.55
CA VAL A 98 2.09 -1.98 1.42
C VAL A 98 0.64 -2.38 1.12
N GLU A 99 -0.19 -2.31 2.16
CA GLU A 99 -1.63 -2.53 2.08
C GLU A 99 -2.35 -1.31 2.64
N LEU A 100 -3.28 -0.79 1.85
CA LEU A 100 -4.11 0.36 2.19
C LEU A 100 -5.38 -0.08 2.95
N ASP A 101 -6.03 0.88 3.59
CA ASP A 101 -7.27 0.70 4.35
C ASP A 101 -8.46 0.14 3.53
N ASP A 102 -8.43 0.30 2.20
CA ASP A 102 -9.42 -0.28 1.27
C ASP A 102 -9.05 -1.69 0.78
N GLY A 103 -7.97 -2.28 1.32
CA GLY A 103 -7.48 -3.62 0.97
C GLY A 103 -6.65 -3.67 -0.32
N GLN A 104 -6.37 -2.54 -0.97
CA GLN A 104 -5.46 -2.51 -2.11
C GLN A 104 -4.03 -2.70 -1.65
N LYS A 105 -3.28 -3.54 -2.37
CA LYS A 105 -1.89 -3.91 -2.05
C LYS A 105 -0.99 -3.70 -3.25
N GLY A 106 0.27 -3.35 -2.98
CA GLY A 106 1.26 -3.25 -4.04
C GLY A 106 2.64 -2.81 -3.53
N PHE A 107 3.61 -2.90 -4.42
CA PHE A 107 4.96 -2.39 -4.19
C PHE A 107 5.03 -0.89 -4.47
N VAL A 108 5.64 -0.14 -3.58
CA VAL A 108 5.96 1.27 -3.81
C VAL A 108 7.02 1.34 -4.92
N ARG A 109 6.65 1.92 -6.07
CA ARG A 109 7.55 2.07 -7.22
C ARG A 109 8.13 3.47 -7.35
N GLU A 110 7.30 4.47 -7.16
CA GLU A 110 7.72 5.84 -7.38
C GLU A 110 6.91 6.81 -6.50
N PHE A 111 7.61 7.81 -5.95
CA PHE A 111 7.00 8.95 -5.28
C PHE A 111 6.92 10.12 -6.25
N LYS A 112 5.71 10.61 -6.50
CA LYS A 112 5.45 11.87 -7.23
C LYS A 112 5.06 12.96 -6.24
N MET A 113 5.03 14.22 -6.71
CA MET A 113 4.72 15.38 -5.86
C MET A 113 3.38 15.27 -5.15
N ARG A 114 2.35 14.65 -5.75
CA ARG A 114 0.99 14.58 -5.21
C ARG A 114 0.43 13.16 -5.07
N TYR A 115 1.08 12.15 -5.62
CA TYR A 115 0.67 10.76 -5.55
C TYR A 115 1.88 9.84 -5.55
N THR A 116 1.69 8.66 -5.01
CA THR A 116 2.66 7.56 -5.03
C THR A 116 2.13 6.46 -5.95
N VAL A 117 3.02 5.82 -6.71
CA VAL A 117 2.68 4.70 -7.59
C VAL A 117 2.91 3.40 -6.85
N LEU A 118 1.86 2.60 -6.70
CA LEU A 118 1.94 1.22 -6.23
C LEU A 118 1.74 0.28 -7.42
N GLU A 119 2.66 -0.66 -7.61
CA GLU A 119 2.55 -1.72 -8.61
C GLU A 119 2.05 -3.01 -7.95
N THR A 120 0.94 -3.54 -8.47
CA THR A 120 0.40 -4.83 -8.02
C THR A 120 1.13 -6.00 -8.67
N TYR A 121 1.00 -7.20 -8.12
CA TYR A 121 1.52 -8.42 -8.74
C TYR A 121 0.93 -8.72 -10.12
N ASP A 122 -0.28 -8.21 -10.39
CA ASP A 122 -0.91 -8.31 -11.72
C ASP A 122 -0.35 -7.33 -12.75
N GLY A 123 0.64 -6.50 -12.36
CA GLY A 123 1.25 -5.50 -13.23
C GLY A 123 0.40 -4.26 -13.44
N LYS A 124 -0.51 -3.94 -12.52
CA LYS A 124 -1.32 -2.73 -12.54
C LYS A 124 -0.68 -1.67 -11.67
N ASP A 125 -0.67 -0.43 -12.15
CA ASP A 125 -0.26 0.73 -11.38
C ASP A 125 -1.47 1.35 -10.68
N ILE A 126 -1.40 1.45 -9.35
CA ILE A 126 -2.37 2.16 -8.52
C ILE A 126 -1.77 3.51 -8.16
N LEU A 127 -2.44 4.59 -8.58
CA LEU A 127 -2.04 5.97 -8.26
C LEU A 127 -2.73 6.40 -6.97
N VAL A 128 -2.00 6.39 -5.88
CA VAL A 128 -2.53 6.71 -4.54
C VAL A 128 -2.16 8.13 -4.16
N PRO A 129 -3.13 9.02 -3.85
CA PRO A 129 -2.83 10.35 -3.33
C PRO A 129 -1.94 10.28 -2.08
N ASN A 130 -0.91 11.13 -2.00
CA ASN A 130 0.05 11.09 -0.89
C ASN A 130 -0.61 11.33 0.47
N GLU A 131 -1.66 12.14 0.51
CA GLU A 131 -2.44 12.40 1.71
C GLU A 131 -2.99 11.10 2.33
N LYS A 132 -3.36 10.10 1.51
CA LYS A 132 -3.91 8.82 1.98
C LYS A 132 -2.91 8.05 2.85
N PHE A 133 -1.62 8.13 2.55
CA PHE A 133 -0.57 7.47 3.34
C PHE A 133 -0.34 8.12 4.72
N ILE A 134 -0.73 9.38 4.90
CA ILE A 134 -0.54 10.11 6.17
C ILE A 134 -1.83 10.10 7.00
N SER A 135 -3.01 10.15 6.36
CA SER A 135 -4.30 10.32 7.03
C SER A 135 -5.04 9.01 7.31
N SER A 136 -4.67 7.91 6.64
CA SER A 136 -5.34 6.60 6.76
C SER A 136 -4.43 5.55 7.39
N LEU A 137 -5.04 4.43 7.79
CA LEU A 137 -4.28 3.25 8.23
C LEU A 137 -3.50 2.67 7.05
N LEU A 138 -2.23 2.41 7.27
CA LEU A 138 -1.34 1.77 6.31
C LEU A 138 -0.65 0.58 6.99
N ILE A 139 -0.65 -0.57 6.34
CA ILE A 139 0.14 -1.73 6.77
C ILE A 139 1.35 -1.81 5.83
N ASN A 140 2.56 -1.68 6.38
CA ASN A 140 3.79 -1.91 5.66
C ASN A 140 4.33 -3.30 6.03
N TRP A 141 4.34 -4.20 5.07
CA TRP A 141 4.70 -5.60 5.27
C TRP A 141 6.21 -5.85 5.29
N THR A 142 7.00 -4.93 4.72
CA THR A 142 8.43 -5.18 4.46
C THR A 142 9.37 -4.12 5.02
N HIS A 143 8.86 -3.11 5.73
CA HIS A 143 9.62 -1.92 6.13
C HIS A 143 10.89 -2.22 6.95
N LYS A 144 10.78 -2.96 8.06
CA LYS A 144 11.91 -3.23 8.97
C LYS A 144 12.47 -4.64 8.83
N ASP A 145 11.58 -5.59 8.76
CA ASP A 145 11.91 -7.01 8.60
C ASP A 145 10.96 -7.59 7.55
N PRO A 146 11.47 -8.06 6.42
CA PRO A 146 10.64 -8.64 5.38
C PRO A 146 10.13 -10.04 5.71
N LYS A 147 10.41 -10.57 6.91
CA LYS A 147 9.88 -11.86 7.35
C LYS A 147 8.38 -11.77 7.59
N GLN A 148 7.64 -12.69 7.02
CA GLN A 148 6.19 -12.80 7.18
C GLN A 148 5.81 -14.21 7.60
N ARG A 149 4.76 -14.31 8.44
CA ARG A 149 4.16 -15.59 8.83
C ARG A 149 2.94 -15.85 7.97
N TYR A 150 2.90 -17.03 7.39
CA TYR A 150 1.78 -17.52 6.59
C TYR A 150 1.21 -18.79 7.16
N ARG A 151 -0.01 -19.10 6.74
CA ARG A 151 -0.75 -20.27 7.18
C ARG A 151 -1.31 -21.02 5.98
N VAL A 152 -1.22 -22.33 6.03
CA VAL A 152 -1.81 -23.26 5.06
C VAL A 152 -2.73 -24.22 5.81
N ASP A 153 -3.99 -24.28 5.39
CA ASP A 153 -5.01 -25.13 6.02
C ASP A 153 -5.21 -26.43 5.24
N PHE A 154 -5.42 -27.54 5.95
CA PHE A 154 -5.75 -28.82 5.38
C PHE A 154 -6.59 -29.65 6.36
N SER A 155 -7.11 -30.81 5.94
CA SER A 155 -7.92 -31.65 6.82
C SER A 155 -7.49 -33.11 6.70
N VAL A 156 -7.62 -33.85 7.81
CA VAL A 156 -7.30 -35.28 7.90
C VAL A 156 -8.45 -36.05 8.56
N PRO A 157 -8.59 -37.36 8.30
CA PRO A 157 -9.62 -38.18 8.94
C PRO A 157 -9.47 -38.25 10.46
N TYR A 158 -10.56 -38.48 11.17
CA TYR A 158 -10.55 -38.69 12.63
C TYR A 158 -9.75 -39.91 13.09
N SER A 159 -9.52 -40.88 12.20
CA SER A 159 -8.72 -42.07 12.46
C SER A 159 -7.21 -41.82 12.40
N THR A 160 -6.78 -40.62 12.01
CA THR A 160 -5.35 -40.28 11.83
C THR A 160 -4.65 -40.20 13.18
N ASP A 161 -3.44 -40.80 13.28
CA ASP A 161 -2.50 -40.52 14.37
C ASP A 161 -1.88 -39.10 14.15
N VAL A 162 -2.59 -38.09 14.70
CA VAL A 162 -2.21 -36.68 14.54
C VAL A 162 -0.82 -36.39 15.10
N ARG A 163 -0.40 -37.05 16.19
CA ARG A 163 0.90 -36.79 16.81
C ARG A 163 2.07 -37.17 15.89
N SER A 164 1.99 -38.34 15.31
CA SER A 164 2.99 -38.80 14.35
C SER A 164 2.95 -37.99 13.05
N MET A 165 1.75 -37.68 12.55
CA MET A 165 1.56 -36.89 11.34
C MET A 165 2.16 -35.47 11.45
N VAL A 166 1.94 -34.79 12.57
CA VAL A 166 2.49 -33.44 12.80
C VAL A 166 4.02 -33.40 12.60
N GLU A 167 4.73 -34.42 13.12
CA GLU A 167 6.19 -34.48 12.95
C GLU A 167 6.60 -34.68 11.49
N TYR A 168 5.87 -35.51 10.72
CA TYR A 168 6.16 -35.71 9.29
C TYR A 168 5.92 -34.41 8.50
N ILE A 169 4.79 -33.74 8.76
CA ILE A 169 4.44 -32.49 8.07
C ILE A 169 5.45 -31.37 8.40
N LYS A 170 5.81 -31.20 9.69
CA LYS A 170 6.81 -30.18 10.10
C LYS A 170 8.17 -30.45 9.44
N ALA A 171 8.60 -31.69 9.36
CA ALA A 171 9.84 -32.05 8.70
C ALA A 171 9.79 -31.71 7.21
N ALA A 172 8.74 -32.15 6.50
CA ALA A 172 8.59 -31.93 5.06
C ALA A 172 8.48 -30.44 4.70
N VAL A 173 7.69 -29.68 5.45
CA VAL A 173 7.56 -28.23 5.25
C VAL A 173 8.87 -27.51 5.54
N GLY A 174 9.60 -27.94 6.56
CA GLY A 174 10.91 -27.38 6.94
C GLY A 174 12.03 -27.61 5.92
N GLU A 175 11.87 -28.54 4.98
CA GLU A 175 12.83 -28.78 3.89
C GLU A 175 12.64 -27.82 2.71
N HIS A 176 11.51 -27.10 2.66
CA HIS A 176 11.26 -26.15 1.57
C HIS A 176 12.26 -24.98 1.63
N PRO A 177 12.96 -24.63 0.52
CA PRO A 177 14.08 -23.69 0.53
C PRO A 177 13.73 -22.25 0.92
N GLN A 178 12.47 -21.86 0.81
CA GLN A 178 12.00 -20.53 1.17
C GLN A 178 11.39 -20.46 2.58
N VAL A 179 11.16 -21.60 3.23
CA VAL A 179 10.67 -21.65 4.61
C VAL A 179 11.83 -21.43 5.58
N ILE A 180 11.64 -20.50 6.52
CA ILE A 180 12.63 -20.23 7.56
C ILE A 180 12.62 -21.40 8.54
N ASN A 181 13.71 -22.19 8.56
CA ASN A 181 13.88 -23.33 9.43
C ASN A 181 15.37 -23.55 9.74
N GLY A 182 15.69 -24.25 10.80
CA GLY A 182 17.06 -24.65 11.16
C GLY A 182 17.36 -24.55 12.66
N ALA A 183 18.50 -25.08 13.06
CA ALA A 183 18.92 -25.13 14.46
C ALA A 183 19.14 -23.74 15.09
N ASN A 184 19.52 -22.75 14.28
CA ASN A 184 19.80 -21.38 14.72
C ASN A 184 18.58 -20.45 14.60
N VAL A 185 17.44 -20.96 14.10
CA VAL A 185 16.19 -20.22 14.00
C VAL A 185 15.45 -20.29 15.34
N PRO A 186 14.92 -19.16 15.87
CA PRO A 186 14.07 -19.17 17.06
C PRO A 186 12.92 -20.18 16.91
N PHE A 187 12.52 -20.80 18.01
CA PHE A 187 11.46 -21.81 18.00
C PHE A 187 10.15 -21.25 17.40
N GLU A 188 9.83 -20.01 17.72
CA GLU A 188 8.62 -19.30 17.29
C GLU A 188 8.59 -18.98 15.78
N GLU A 189 9.75 -19.08 15.11
CA GLU A 189 9.87 -18.85 13.66
C GLU A 189 9.98 -20.16 12.86
N ARG A 190 10.04 -21.31 13.51
CA ARG A 190 10.09 -22.62 12.84
C ARG A 190 8.70 -23.02 12.37
N PRO A 191 8.60 -23.88 11.35
CA PRO A 191 7.31 -24.43 10.95
C PRO A 191 6.63 -25.15 12.12
N ASP A 192 5.34 -24.86 12.31
CA ASP A 192 4.51 -25.55 13.29
C ASP A 192 3.22 -26.06 12.65
N CYS A 193 2.71 -27.18 13.16
CA CYS A 193 1.51 -27.82 12.65
C CYS A 193 0.59 -28.16 13.80
N GLU A 194 -0.63 -27.62 13.80
CA GLU A 194 -1.58 -27.73 14.90
C GLU A 194 -3.00 -28.08 14.43
N ILE A 195 -3.81 -28.52 15.37
CA ILE A 195 -5.25 -28.68 15.17
C ILE A 195 -5.90 -27.30 15.24
N ASP A 196 -6.64 -26.95 14.20
CA ASP A 196 -7.50 -25.75 14.18
C ASP A 196 -8.83 -26.03 14.86
N SER A 197 -9.51 -27.06 14.39
CA SER A 197 -10.84 -27.41 14.89
C SER A 197 -11.23 -28.86 14.54
N PHE A 198 -12.28 -29.36 15.18
CA PHE A 198 -12.90 -30.62 14.82
C PHE A 198 -14.07 -30.35 13.87
N GLY A 199 -13.89 -30.71 12.59
CA GLY A 199 -14.87 -30.47 11.52
C GLY A 199 -15.89 -31.59 11.38
N ASP A 200 -16.90 -31.37 10.54
CA ASP A 200 -18.00 -32.32 10.33
C ASP A 200 -17.55 -33.68 9.76
N SER A 201 -16.43 -33.70 9.04
CA SER A 201 -15.98 -34.92 8.33
C SER A 201 -14.52 -35.30 8.64
N GLY A 202 -13.82 -34.52 9.45
CA GLY A 202 -12.42 -34.75 9.79
C GLY A 202 -11.88 -33.68 10.73
N ILE A 203 -10.60 -33.79 11.04
CA ILE A 203 -9.85 -32.83 11.86
C ILE A 203 -9.28 -31.77 10.94
N ASN A 204 -9.61 -30.51 11.18
CA ASN A 204 -9.02 -29.39 10.49
C ASN A 204 -7.68 -29.05 11.12
N MET A 205 -6.67 -29.00 10.30
CA MET A 205 -5.28 -28.77 10.67
C MET A 205 -4.77 -27.53 9.95
N PHE A 206 -3.74 -26.94 10.49
CA PHE A 206 -2.98 -25.91 9.77
C PHE A 206 -1.48 -26.05 10.01
N VAL A 207 -0.72 -25.52 9.06
CA VAL A 207 0.73 -25.31 9.19
C VAL A 207 0.98 -23.81 9.16
N GLU A 208 1.67 -23.30 10.15
CA GLU A 208 2.24 -21.95 10.14
C GLU A 208 3.73 -22.03 9.81
N PHE A 209 4.19 -21.07 9.02
CA PHE A 209 5.59 -20.98 8.62
C PHE A 209 5.98 -19.53 8.37
N TRP A 210 7.26 -19.24 8.54
CA TRP A 210 7.84 -17.94 8.23
C TRP A 210 8.64 -18.01 6.94
N MET A 211 8.58 -16.94 6.14
CA MET A 211 9.40 -16.78 4.94
C MET A 211 9.81 -15.32 4.76
N TYR A 212 10.80 -15.07 3.92
CA TYR A 212 11.17 -13.71 3.52
C TYR A 212 10.33 -13.24 2.35
N GLY A 213 9.75 -12.05 2.50
CA GLY A 213 8.90 -11.43 1.47
C GLY A 213 7.45 -11.89 1.54
N VAL A 214 6.70 -11.56 0.50
CA VAL A 214 5.26 -11.78 0.43
C VAL A 214 4.97 -13.05 -0.36
N ASP A 215 4.10 -13.91 0.16
CA ASP A 215 3.63 -15.12 -0.51
C ASP A 215 2.54 -14.78 -1.53
N ASP A 216 2.96 -14.14 -2.62
CA ASP A 216 2.10 -13.78 -3.74
C ASP A 216 2.93 -13.70 -5.03
N GLY A 217 2.29 -13.71 -6.19
CA GLY A 217 2.94 -13.59 -7.49
C GLY A 217 3.97 -14.68 -7.76
N LYS A 218 5.26 -14.34 -7.65
CA LYS A 218 6.38 -15.27 -7.91
C LYS A 218 6.67 -16.23 -6.77
N ASN A 219 6.39 -15.84 -5.55
CA ASN A 219 6.63 -16.63 -4.35
C ASN A 219 5.35 -17.32 -3.93
N ARG A 220 5.01 -18.42 -4.58
CA ARG A 220 3.80 -19.22 -4.27
C ARG A 220 4.11 -20.34 -3.29
N VAL A 221 4.79 -20.01 -2.21
CA VAL A 221 5.24 -20.97 -1.19
C VAL A 221 4.06 -21.73 -0.59
N GLY A 222 2.96 -21.05 -0.27
CA GLY A 222 1.75 -21.70 0.23
C GLY A 222 1.21 -22.78 -0.71
N GLY A 223 1.24 -22.51 -2.03
CA GLY A 223 0.84 -23.49 -3.05
C GLY A 223 1.77 -24.71 -3.11
N ASP A 224 3.08 -24.47 -3.04
CA ASP A 224 4.08 -25.54 -3.04
C ASP A 224 3.97 -26.39 -1.75
N LEU A 225 3.73 -25.74 -0.60
CA LEU A 225 3.51 -26.46 0.65
C LEU A 225 2.23 -27.29 0.65
N MET A 226 1.16 -26.86 -0.01
CA MET A 226 -0.04 -27.67 -0.21
C MET A 226 0.26 -28.98 -0.96
N LEU A 227 1.13 -28.92 -1.98
CA LEU A 227 1.58 -30.12 -2.70
C LEU A 227 2.43 -31.00 -1.81
N ILE A 228 3.40 -30.46 -1.09
CA ILE A 228 4.26 -31.18 -0.16
C ILE A 228 3.43 -31.87 0.93
N ILE A 229 2.46 -31.16 1.52
CA ILE A 229 1.54 -31.72 2.52
C ILE A 229 0.75 -32.89 1.92
N LEU A 230 0.19 -32.73 0.72
CA LEU A 230 -0.58 -33.77 0.04
C LEU A 230 0.29 -35.02 -0.22
N GLU A 231 1.51 -34.84 -0.68
CA GLU A 231 2.46 -35.93 -0.95
C GLU A 231 2.84 -36.63 0.36
N THR A 232 3.22 -35.89 1.40
CA THR A 232 3.57 -36.43 2.72
C THR A 232 2.40 -37.21 3.34
N LEU A 233 1.18 -36.73 3.24
CA LEU A 233 0.00 -37.46 3.72
C LEU A 233 -0.16 -38.80 2.98
N ARG A 234 -0.03 -38.81 1.65
CA ARG A 234 -0.15 -40.03 0.83
C ARG A 234 0.94 -41.03 1.11
N GLU A 235 2.19 -40.60 1.27
CA GLU A 235 3.33 -41.45 1.61
C GLU A 235 3.15 -42.16 2.95
N ASN A 236 2.45 -41.50 3.89
CA ASN A 236 2.15 -42.06 5.21
C ASN A 236 0.78 -42.74 5.29
N GLY A 237 0.13 -42.98 4.16
CA GLY A 237 -1.16 -43.68 4.09
C GLY A 237 -2.35 -42.91 4.69
N ILE A 238 -2.22 -41.57 4.80
CA ILE A 238 -3.26 -40.70 5.32
C ILE A 238 -4.05 -40.16 4.13
N GLU A 239 -5.34 -40.45 4.08
CA GLU A 239 -6.24 -39.97 3.03
C GLU A 239 -6.81 -38.59 3.41
N ILE A 240 -7.21 -37.82 2.40
CA ILE A 240 -8.01 -36.60 2.63
C ILE A 240 -9.44 -37.03 2.92
N PRO A 241 -10.08 -36.53 3.99
CA PRO A 241 -11.41 -37.00 4.37
C PRO A 241 -12.46 -36.65 3.34
N PHE A 242 -13.23 -37.64 2.92
CA PHE A 242 -14.46 -37.43 2.17
C PHE A 242 -15.58 -36.95 3.11
N PRO A 243 -16.64 -36.29 2.60
CA PRO A 243 -17.78 -35.97 3.42
C PRO A 243 -18.39 -37.21 4.09
N GLN A 244 -18.46 -37.21 5.42
CA GLN A 244 -19.01 -38.29 6.20
C GLN A 244 -20.51 -38.02 6.43
N ARG A 245 -21.34 -39.06 6.23
CA ARG A 245 -22.78 -38.99 6.52
C ARG A 245 -23.23 -40.28 7.15
N GLU A 246 -23.94 -40.18 8.26
CA GLU A 246 -24.64 -41.30 8.85
C GLU A 246 -26.02 -41.44 8.19
N VAL A 247 -26.28 -42.58 7.56
CA VAL A 247 -27.56 -42.85 6.88
C VAL A 247 -28.28 -43.95 7.62
N LYS A 248 -29.43 -43.64 8.23
CA LYS A 248 -30.32 -44.63 8.84
C LYS A 248 -31.35 -45.08 7.79
N VAL A 249 -31.24 -46.32 7.32
CA VAL A 249 -32.22 -46.94 6.43
C VAL A 249 -33.41 -47.42 7.26
N ILE A 250 -34.58 -46.83 7.04
CA ILE A 250 -35.83 -47.26 7.67
C ILE A 250 -36.52 -48.20 6.66
N SER A 251 -36.49 -49.52 6.90
CA SER A 251 -37.33 -50.47 6.13
C SER A 251 -38.72 -50.50 6.70
N GLU A 252 -39.75 -50.13 5.93
CA GLU A 252 -41.14 -50.45 6.26
C GLU A 252 -41.29 -51.97 6.13
N THR A 253 -41.55 -52.64 7.28
CA THR A 253 -41.95 -54.03 7.28
C THR A 253 -43.42 -54.07 6.89
N THR A 254 -43.75 -54.56 5.69
CA THR A 254 -45.09 -54.84 5.21
C THR A 254 -45.68 -56.03 5.93
#